data_bd5ad841a62df524a48715b044d61d6e
#
_entry.id   bd5ad841a62df524a48715b044d61d6e
#
_cell.length_a   1.000
_cell.length_b   1.000
_cell.length_c   1.000
_cell.angle_alpha   90.00
_cell.angle_beta   90.00
_cell.angle_gamma   90.00
#
_symmetry.space_group_name_H-M   'P 1'
#
loop_
_entity.id
_entity.type
_entity.pdbx_description
1 polymer ?
#
loop_
_entity_poly.entity_id
_entity_poly.type
_entity_poly.pdbx_seq_one_letter_code
_entity_poly.pdbx_strand_id
1 'polypeptide(L)'
;MANNGANNSIDTVDDVIQGASKYNAVPLWPQMVKYNPPKPNPKCVPFIWRYDDVRPYLLKAGELVKENDAERRVLMLIKPERGGPYKTDTLYAGLQLVMPNETAPAHRHTAFALRFVIEGNGGFTAVHGQRIQMNHGSGSMIWLDGLDLPQFQHFPVHFAEHFKEKRYPATNVDSRMSPIVFPWAEMKASLDREPGAWVAEEYRKFDGNYERIDAGKSSETRRETTSCVYHVISGNGHSMVGEQKLEWKQGDMFCIPSWYRYQLFADKSEAIYLYHFDDKPIIEALGFYRNEKTEKKVL
;
A
#
# COMPACT_ATOMS: atom_id res chain seq x y z
N MET A 1 -14.87 67.99 -5.92
CA MET A 1 -14.49 66.62 -6.38
C MET A 1 -15.48 65.69 -5.76
N ALA A 2 -16.43 65.19 -6.56
CA ALA A 2 -17.45 64.30 -6.10
C ALA A 2 -16.87 62.88 -5.93
N ASN A 3 -16.90 62.38 -4.71
CA ASN A 3 -16.48 61.01 -4.37
C ASN A 3 -17.60 60.06 -4.80
N ASN A 4 -17.49 59.49 -6.01
CA ASN A 4 -18.36 58.41 -6.46
C ASN A 4 -18.02 57.16 -5.67
N GLY A 5 -18.52 57.07 -4.45
CA GLY A 5 -18.59 55.81 -3.72
C GLY A 5 -19.60 54.91 -4.43
N ALA A 6 -19.13 53.98 -5.25
CA ALA A 6 -19.97 52.90 -5.74
C ALA A 6 -20.52 52.17 -4.51
N ASN A 7 -21.82 52.38 -4.28
CA ASN A 7 -22.55 51.66 -3.24
C ASN A 7 -22.60 50.18 -3.67
N ASN A 8 -21.61 49.40 -3.27
CA ASN A 8 -21.59 47.94 -3.46
C ASN A 8 -22.58 47.35 -2.43
N SER A 9 -23.89 47.55 -2.65
CA SER A 9 -24.88 46.85 -1.87
C SER A 9 -24.75 45.33 -2.15
N ILE A 10 -24.73 44.55 -1.09
CA ILE A 10 -24.69 43.09 -1.17
C ILE A 10 -26.13 42.61 -0.97
N ASP A 11 -26.88 42.56 -2.07
CA ASP A 11 -28.32 42.32 -2.02
C ASP A 11 -28.72 40.92 -2.53
N THR A 12 -27.82 40.25 -3.20
CA THR A 12 -28.06 38.92 -3.76
C THR A 12 -27.00 37.91 -3.29
N VAL A 13 -27.33 36.62 -3.41
CA VAL A 13 -26.38 35.54 -3.14
C VAL A 13 -25.17 35.63 -4.07
N ASP A 14 -25.38 36.06 -5.31
CA ASP A 14 -24.30 36.22 -6.28
C ASP A 14 -23.36 37.36 -5.88
N ASP A 15 -23.87 38.46 -5.32
CA ASP A 15 -23.04 39.53 -4.78
C ASP A 15 -22.16 39.04 -3.64
N VAL A 16 -22.71 38.19 -2.75
CA VAL A 16 -21.94 37.55 -1.68
C VAL A 16 -20.83 36.70 -2.25
N ILE A 17 -21.14 35.83 -3.23
CA ILE A 17 -20.18 34.89 -3.83
C ILE A 17 -19.06 35.67 -4.55
N GLN A 18 -19.43 36.62 -5.41
CA GLN A 18 -18.47 37.40 -6.19
C GLN A 18 -17.67 38.36 -5.31
N GLY A 19 -18.33 38.99 -4.33
CA GLY A 19 -17.68 39.91 -3.39
C GLY A 19 -16.67 39.19 -2.52
N ALA A 20 -17.04 38.04 -1.92
CA ALA A 20 -16.18 37.27 -1.04
C ALA A 20 -14.99 36.64 -1.79
N SER A 21 -15.19 36.22 -3.04
CA SER A 21 -14.12 35.57 -3.83
C SER A 21 -12.93 36.49 -4.09
N LYS A 22 -13.14 37.81 -4.15
CA LYS A 22 -12.06 38.82 -4.25
C LYS A 22 -11.10 38.79 -3.06
N TYR A 23 -11.55 38.25 -1.93
CA TYR A 23 -10.79 38.09 -0.69
C TYR A 23 -10.42 36.64 -0.42
N ASN A 24 -10.42 35.76 -1.45
CA ASN A 24 -10.14 34.32 -1.34
C ASN A 24 -11.10 33.56 -0.39
N ALA A 25 -12.33 34.09 -0.23
CA ALA A 25 -13.40 33.45 0.53
C ALA A 25 -14.47 32.94 -0.43
N VAL A 26 -14.80 31.66 -0.34
CA VAL A 26 -15.82 31.01 -1.18
C VAL A 26 -16.88 30.34 -0.32
N PRO A 27 -18.16 30.35 -0.73
CA PRO A 27 -19.21 29.74 0.06
C PRO A 27 -19.09 28.22 0.12
N LEU A 28 -19.30 27.67 1.31
CA LEU A 28 -19.33 26.22 1.53
C LEU A 28 -20.65 25.59 1.09
N TRP A 29 -21.79 26.28 1.27
CA TRP A 29 -23.12 25.73 1.09
C TRP A 29 -23.44 25.12 -0.29
N PRO A 30 -22.95 25.64 -1.45
CA PRO A 30 -23.16 24.96 -2.72
C PRO A 30 -22.23 23.76 -2.91
N GLN A 31 -21.27 23.54 -2.01
CA GLN A 31 -20.28 22.48 -2.09
C GLN A 31 -20.36 21.46 -0.94
N MET A 32 -21.40 21.58 -0.10
CA MET A 32 -21.56 20.74 1.11
C MET A 32 -21.44 19.25 0.80
N VAL A 33 -22.15 18.74 -0.21
CA VAL A 33 -22.12 17.32 -0.59
C VAL A 33 -20.71 16.87 -1.02
N LYS A 34 -19.95 17.75 -1.66
CA LYS A 34 -18.58 17.46 -2.09
C LYS A 34 -17.63 17.31 -0.89
N TYR A 35 -17.77 18.19 0.12
CA TYR A 35 -16.87 18.20 1.29
C TYR A 35 -17.36 17.34 2.45
N ASN A 36 -18.67 17.04 2.50
CA ASN A 36 -19.29 16.18 3.51
C ASN A 36 -20.10 15.07 2.84
N PRO A 37 -19.43 14.11 2.17
CA PRO A 37 -20.13 12.99 1.57
C PRO A 37 -20.74 12.10 2.67
N PRO A 38 -21.92 11.49 2.44
CA PRO A 38 -22.61 10.66 3.44
C PRO A 38 -21.89 9.33 3.72
N LYS A 39 -20.90 8.99 2.92
CA LYS A 39 -20.09 7.76 3.04
C LYS A 39 -18.66 8.05 2.65
N PRO A 40 -17.67 7.25 3.13
CA PRO A 40 -16.30 7.30 2.61
C PRO A 40 -16.29 7.25 1.09
N ASN A 41 -15.48 8.12 0.49
CA ASN A 41 -15.42 8.33 -0.96
C ASN A 41 -13.98 8.15 -1.47
N PRO A 42 -13.47 6.89 -1.52
CA PRO A 42 -12.15 6.62 -2.05
C PRO A 42 -12.08 7.00 -3.52
N LYS A 43 -10.94 7.55 -3.93
CA LYS A 43 -10.68 7.94 -5.32
C LYS A 43 -10.04 6.81 -6.11
N CYS A 44 -9.42 5.85 -5.42
CA CYS A 44 -8.91 4.65 -6.04
C CYS A 44 -10.01 3.59 -6.16
N VAL A 45 -9.96 2.81 -7.23
CA VAL A 45 -10.86 1.67 -7.48
C VAL A 45 -10.09 0.35 -7.30
N PRO A 46 -10.74 -0.78 -7.07
CA PRO A 46 -10.10 -2.08 -7.04
C PRO A 46 -9.33 -2.36 -8.35
N PHE A 47 -8.16 -2.96 -8.23
CA PHE A 47 -7.33 -3.27 -9.40
C PHE A 47 -6.39 -4.44 -9.12
N ILE A 48 -5.94 -5.11 -10.18
CA ILE A 48 -5.00 -6.23 -10.12
C ILE A 48 -3.83 -6.01 -11.07
N TRP A 49 -2.63 -6.35 -10.63
CA TRP A 49 -1.39 -6.38 -11.42
C TRP A 49 -0.91 -7.80 -11.52
N ARG A 50 -0.77 -8.28 -12.76
CA ARG A 50 -0.29 -9.63 -13.05
C ARG A 50 1.23 -9.67 -12.93
N TYR A 51 1.72 -10.53 -12.06
CA TYR A 51 3.18 -10.67 -11.89
C TYR A 51 3.86 -11.11 -13.17
N ASP A 52 3.29 -12.09 -13.87
CA ASP A 52 3.84 -12.59 -15.13
C ASP A 52 3.92 -11.52 -16.22
N ASP A 53 3.02 -10.54 -16.22
CA ASP A 53 3.04 -9.45 -17.21
C ASP A 53 4.11 -8.40 -16.86
N VAL A 54 4.36 -8.14 -15.59
CA VAL A 54 5.28 -7.08 -15.12
C VAL A 54 6.72 -7.59 -15.00
N ARG A 55 6.91 -8.83 -14.57
CA ARG A 55 8.21 -9.44 -14.31
C ARG A 55 9.20 -9.37 -15.48
N PRO A 56 8.82 -9.68 -16.74
CA PRO A 56 9.74 -9.59 -17.88
C PRO A 56 10.33 -8.19 -18.07
N TYR A 57 9.52 -7.15 -17.87
CA TYR A 57 10.00 -5.76 -17.97
C TYR A 57 10.92 -5.39 -16.83
N LEU A 58 10.66 -5.89 -15.61
CA LEU A 58 11.53 -5.68 -14.46
C LEU A 58 12.90 -6.32 -14.68
N LEU A 59 12.94 -7.56 -15.16
CA LEU A 59 14.19 -8.24 -15.50
C LEU A 59 14.94 -7.52 -16.63
N LYS A 60 14.22 -7.07 -17.64
CA LYS A 60 14.82 -6.32 -18.76
C LYS A 60 15.39 -4.98 -18.31
N ALA A 61 14.74 -4.32 -17.36
CA ALA A 61 15.31 -3.14 -16.72
C ALA A 61 16.63 -3.44 -16.00
N GLY A 62 16.79 -4.65 -15.42
CA GLY A 62 18.05 -5.12 -14.85
C GLY A 62 19.20 -5.14 -15.83
N GLU A 63 18.94 -5.51 -17.08
CA GLU A 63 19.94 -5.55 -18.14
C GLU A 63 20.23 -4.16 -18.74
N LEU A 64 19.23 -3.31 -18.86
CA LEU A 64 19.32 -2.05 -19.62
C LEU A 64 19.66 -0.83 -18.77
N VAL A 65 19.25 -0.81 -17.50
CA VAL A 65 19.43 0.32 -16.58
C VAL A 65 20.55 -0.02 -15.60
N LYS A 66 21.65 0.70 -15.66
CA LYS A 66 22.80 0.48 -14.77
C LYS A 66 22.48 0.85 -13.33
N GLU A 67 23.18 0.22 -12.38
CA GLU A 67 23.05 0.46 -10.93
C GLU A 67 23.11 1.97 -10.58
N ASN A 68 24.08 2.68 -11.15
CA ASN A 68 24.30 4.11 -10.87
C ASN A 68 23.21 5.03 -11.42
N ASP A 69 22.52 4.61 -12.50
CA ASP A 69 21.48 5.42 -13.14
C ASP A 69 20.10 5.17 -12.50
N ALA A 70 19.93 4.01 -11.88
CA ALA A 70 18.66 3.58 -11.34
C ALA A 70 18.43 4.01 -9.88
N GLU A 71 19.50 4.30 -9.10
CA GLU A 71 19.46 4.34 -7.62
C GLU A 71 18.73 3.12 -7.03
N ARG A 72 17.51 2.92 -7.49
CA ARG A 72 16.64 1.76 -7.21
C ARG A 72 15.85 1.39 -8.45
N ARG A 73 16.02 0.17 -8.87
CA ARG A 73 15.32 -0.37 -10.04
C ARG A 73 13.95 -0.88 -9.59
N VAL A 74 12.97 0.02 -9.55
CA VAL A 74 11.59 -0.25 -9.10
C VAL A 74 10.60 0.03 -10.22
N LEU A 75 9.73 -0.94 -10.51
CA LEU A 75 8.52 -0.70 -11.25
C LEU A 75 7.37 -0.39 -10.28
N MET A 76 6.95 0.87 -10.24
CA MET A 76 5.78 1.27 -9.46
C MET A 76 4.54 0.63 -10.06
N LEU A 77 3.78 -0.06 -9.23
CA LEU A 77 2.50 -0.60 -9.63
C LEU A 77 1.46 0.54 -9.51
N ILE A 78 1.12 1.23 -10.55
CA ILE A 78 0.28 2.42 -10.53
C ILE A 78 -1.17 2.15 -10.88
N LYS A 79 -2.05 3.03 -10.45
CA LYS A 79 -3.46 3.04 -10.84
C LYS A 79 -3.61 3.79 -12.15
N PRO A 80 -4.28 3.20 -13.17
CA PRO A 80 -4.43 3.87 -14.46
C PRO A 80 -5.09 5.26 -14.36
N GLU A 81 -6.05 5.43 -13.44
CA GLU A 81 -6.84 6.66 -13.31
C GLU A 81 -6.10 7.77 -12.57
N ARG A 82 -5.06 7.45 -11.79
CA ARG A 82 -4.38 8.42 -10.94
C ARG A 82 -2.91 8.62 -11.24
N GLY A 83 -2.25 7.62 -11.82
CA GLY A 83 -0.80 7.66 -11.97
C GLY A 83 -0.07 7.77 -10.64
N GLY A 84 1.21 8.16 -10.67
CA GLY A 84 2.02 8.45 -9.49
C GLY A 84 2.09 7.31 -8.47
N PRO A 85 2.36 7.61 -7.19
CA PRO A 85 2.65 6.56 -6.19
C PRO A 85 1.41 5.84 -5.65
N TYR A 86 0.22 6.03 -6.23
CA TYR A 86 -1.04 5.55 -5.67
C TYR A 86 -1.37 4.11 -6.06
N LYS A 87 -1.40 3.20 -5.09
CA LYS A 87 -2.07 1.90 -5.15
C LYS A 87 -3.50 1.99 -4.65
N THR A 88 -3.62 2.59 -3.49
CA THR A 88 -4.83 3.09 -2.89
C THR A 88 -4.63 4.58 -2.62
N ASP A 89 -5.57 5.23 -1.95
CA ASP A 89 -5.43 6.65 -1.60
C ASP A 89 -4.30 6.90 -0.59
N THR A 90 -3.86 5.86 0.11
CA THR A 90 -2.91 5.92 1.24
C THR A 90 -1.67 5.06 1.07
N LEU A 91 -1.70 4.05 0.19
CA LEU A 91 -0.67 3.04 0.05
C LEU A 91 0.04 3.09 -1.30
N TYR A 92 1.33 2.87 -1.25
CA TYR A 92 2.22 2.61 -2.38
C TYR A 92 2.62 1.13 -2.41
N ALA A 93 2.84 0.59 -3.61
CA ALA A 93 3.57 -0.64 -3.81
C ALA A 93 4.36 -0.62 -5.12
N GLY A 94 5.51 -1.29 -5.11
CA GLY A 94 6.38 -1.45 -6.27
C GLY A 94 7.13 -2.77 -6.23
N LEU A 95 7.54 -3.23 -7.40
CA LEU A 95 8.44 -4.37 -7.53
C LEU A 95 9.86 -3.87 -7.72
N GLN A 96 10.73 -4.15 -6.76
CA GLN A 96 12.14 -3.78 -6.84
C GLN A 96 13.00 -4.97 -7.27
N LEU A 97 13.98 -4.70 -8.14
CA LEU A 97 14.99 -5.64 -8.60
C LEU A 97 16.38 -5.18 -8.20
N VAL A 98 17.15 -6.09 -7.62
CA VAL A 98 18.60 -5.94 -7.42
C VAL A 98 19.30 -7.13 -8.07
N MET A 99 20.22 -6.83 -8.98
CA MET A 99 21.02 -7.83 -9.68
C MET A 99 22.16 -8.34 -8.79
N PRO A 100 22.76 -9.51 -9.10
CA PRO A 100 23.95 -9.98 -8.39
C PRO A 100 25.07 -8.93 -8.35
N ASN A 101 25.67 -8.75 -7.17
CA ASN A 101 26.75 -7.79 -6.89
C ASN A 101 26.37 -6.30 -6.93
N GLU A 102 25.11 -5.96 -7.13
CA GLU A 102 24.62 -4.59 -7.00
C GLU A 102 24.32 -4.22 -5.52
N THR A 103 24.34 -2.93 -5.24
CA THR A 103 24.02 -2.38 -3.92
C THR A 103 23.10 -1.18 -4.09
N ALA A 104 21.85 -1.28 -3.64
CA ALA A 104 20.98 -0.11 -3.56
C ALA A 104 21.50 0.87 -2.50
N PRO A 105 21.64 2.18 -2.81
CA PRO A 105 22.15 3.17 -1.86
C PRO A 105 21.34 3.21 -0.57
N ALA A 106 22.04 3.33 0.56
CA ALA A 106 21.39 3.46 1.86
C ALA A 106 20.78 4.86 2.02
N HIS A 107 19.64 4.91 2.66
CA HIS A 107 18.91 6.16 2.94
C HIS A 107 17.99 5.94 4.15
N ARG A 108 17.52 7.04 4.70
CA ARG A 108 16.42 7.05 5.67
C ARG A 108 15.32 7.99 5.21
N HIS A 109 14.10 7.69 5.59
CA HIS A 109 12.93 8.50 5.26
C HIS A 109 11.86 8.37 6.32
N THR A 110 10.92 9.33 6.32
CA THR A 110 9.77 9.35 7.24
C THR A 110 8.78 8.23 6.91
N ALA A 111 8.62 7.92 5.61
CA ALA A 111 7.72 6.88 5.15
C ALA A 111 8.07 5.54 5.78
N PHE A 112 7.07 4.80 6.20
CA PHE A 112 7.23 3.41 6.57
C PHE A 112 7.54 2.57 5.33
N ALA A 113 8.30 1.50 5.47
CA ALA A 113 8.61 0.58 4.38
C ALA A 113 8.61 -0.86 4.87
N LEU A 114 8.03 -1.72 4.07
CA LEU A 114 8.12 -3.17 4.22
C LEU A 114 8.63 -3.81 2.93
N ARG A 115 9.12 -5.04 3.02
CA ARG A 115 9.59 -5.84 1.89
C ARG A 115 9.10 -7.26 2.01
N PHE A 116 8.35 -7.70 1.02
CA PHE A 116 8.02 -9.11 0.85
C PHE A 116 8.89 -9.70 -0.26
N VAL A 117 9.83 -10.58 0.09
CA VAL A 117 10.75 -11.19 -0.88
C VAL A 117 10.01 -12.23 -1.73
N ILE A 118 9.99 -12.01 -3.04
CA ILE A 118 9.28 -12.87 -4.02
C ILE A 118 10.26 -13.85 -4.65
N GLU A 119 11.44 -13.39 -5.07
CA GLU A 119 12.46 -14.21 -5.73
C GLU A 119 13.86 -13.81 -5.25
N GLY A 120 14.80 -14.74 -5.39
CA GLY A 120 16.22 -14.49 -5.22
C GLY A 120 16.84 -15.11 -3.98
N ASN A 121 18.17 -15.21 -3.98
CA ASN A 121 18.95 -15.81 -2.89
C ASN A 121 20.28 -15.09 -2.72
N GLY A 122 20.77 -15.03 -1.49
CA GLY A 122 22.09 -14.47 -1.16
C GLY A 122 22.12 -12.95 -1.06
N GLY A 123 20.97 -12.27 -1.21
CA GLY A 123 20.84 -10.86 -0.93
C GLY A 123 20.78 -10.56 0.57
N PHE A 124 21.04 -9.30 0.93
CA PHE A 124 20.83 -8.82 2.28
C PHE A 124 20.31 -7.38 2.27
N THR A 125 19.64 -7.01 3.34
CA THR A 125 19.35 -5.61 3.63
C THR A 125 19.97 -5.21 4.96
N ALA A 126 20.36 -3.94 5.10
CA ALA A 126 20.82 -3.37 6.36
C ALA A 126 19.76 -2.44 6.92
N VAL A 127 19.21 -2.78 8.09
CA VAL A 127 18.19 -1.98 8.78
C VAL A 127 18.64 -1.73 10.21
N HIS A 128 18.72 -0.48 10.62
CA HIS A 128 19.19 -0.07 11.96
C HIS A 128 20.52 -0.73 12.39
N GLY A 129 21.46 -0.87 11.44
CA GLY A 129 22.76 -1.51 11.70
C GLY A 129 22.75 -3.04 11.75
N GLN A 130 21.62 -3.68 11.56
CA GLN A 130 21.48 -5.13 11.44
C GLN A 130 21.53 -5.55 9.97
N ARG A 131 22.40 -6.51 9.66
CA ARG A 131 22.46 -7.15 8.34
C ARG A 131 21.56 -8.37 8.31
N ILE A 132 20.45 -8.23 7.62
CA ILE A 132 19.39 -9.22 7.50
C ILE A 132 19.52 -9.94 6.15
N GLN A 133 19.64 -11.27 6.19
CA GLN A 133 19.68 -12.10 4.98
C GLN A 133 18.27 -12.21 4.36
N MET A 134 18.22 -12.09 3.04
CA MET A 134 17.01 -12.25 2.26
C MET A 134 17.18 -13.43 1.30
N ASN A 135 16.41 -14.48 1.50
CA ASN A 135 16.52 -15.72 0.73
C ASN A 135 15.13 -16.22 0.33
N HIS A 136 14.89 -16.32 -0.97
CA HIS A 136 13.71 -16.95 -1.54
C HIS A 136 14.01 -17.42 -2.98
N GLY A 137 14.30 -18.70 -3.18
CA GLY A 137 14.64 -19.24 -4.49
C GLY A 137 16.09 -18.98 -4.91
N SER A 138 16.34 -18.65 -6.18
CA SER A 138 17.67 -18.41 -6.77
C SER A 138 17.65 -17.22 -7.73
N GLY A 139 18.83 -16.65 -8.03
CA GLY A 139 19.00 -15.59 -9.00
C GLY A 139 18.91 -14.18 -8.41
N SER A 140 18.48 -13.23 -9.24
CA SER A 140 18.32 -11.83 -8.85
C SER A 140 17.26 -11.66 -7.77
N MET A 141 17.46 -10.68 -6.90
CA MET A 141 16.50 -10.40 -5.82
C MET A 141 15.34 -9.56 -6.35
N ILE A 142 14.13 -10.08 -6.21
CA ILE A 142 12.89 -9.35 -6.48
C ILE A 142 12.04 -9.37 -5.21
N TRP A 143 11.55 -8.21 -4.82
CA TRP A 143 10.61 -8.08 -3.70
C TRP A 143 9.52 -7.05 -3.98
N LEU A 144 8.40 -7.20 -3.30
CA LEU A 144 7.34 -6.22 -3.21
C LEU A 144 7.71 -5.22 -2.12
N ASP A 145 7.91 -3.96 -2.49
CA ASP A 145 7.98 -2.84 -1.56
C ASP A 145 6.57 -2.31 -1.28
N GLY A 146 6.23 -2.15 0.00
CA GLY A 146 5.03 -1.46 0.45
C GLY A 146 5.40 -0.24 1.27
N LEU A 147 4.81 0.93 0.98
CA LEU A 147 5.04 2.18 1.68
C LEU A 147 3.75 2.99 1.86
N ASP A 148 3.77 3.92 2.81
CA ASP A 148 2.71 4.88 3.06
C ASP A 148 2.93 6.25 2.34
N LEU A 149 3.72 6.28 1.28
CA LEU A 149 4.08 7.48 0.53
C LEU A 149 2.90 8.37 0.14
N PRO A 150 1.74 7.85 -0.33
CA PRO A 150 0.61 8.70 -0.71
C PRO A 150 0.04 9.53 0.43
N GLN A 151 0.21 9.12 1.69
CA GLN A 151 -0.27 9.87 2.85
C GLN A 151 0.41 11.24 2.98
N PHE A 152 1.67 11.34 2.53
CA PHE A 152 2.44 12.59 2.59
C PHE A 152 1.99 13.65 1.58
N GLN A 153 1.07 13.32 0.68
CA GLN A 153 0.35 14.32 -0.10
C GLN A 153 -0.63 15.12 0.77
N HIS A 154 -1.08 14.55 1.88
CA HIS A 154 -1.98 15.19 2.84
C HIS A 154 -1.22 15.72 4.07
N PHE A 155 -0.12 15.06 4.45
CA PHE A 155 0.76 15.43 5.57
C PHE A 155 2.15 15.77 5.04
N PRO A 156 2.47 17.05 4.73
CA PRO A 156 3.72 17.45 4.09
C PRO A 156 4.91 17.44 5.08
N VAL A 157 5.14 16.31 5.73
CA VAL A 157 6.19 16.09 6.73
C VAL A 157 7.22 15.04 6.28
N HIS A 158 7.15 14.63 5.02
CA HIS A 158 8.05 13.64 4.44
C HIS A 158 9.42 14.25 4.15
N PHE A 159 10.46 13.49 4.48
CA PHE A 159 11.82 13.74 4.00
C PHE A 159 12.49 12.41 3.64
N ALA A 160 13.49 12.49 2.78
CA ALA A 160 14.44 11.41 2.51
C ALA A 160 15.86 11.97 2.60
N GLU A 161 16.76 11.22 3.20
CA GLU A 161 18.15 11.57 3.37
C GLU A 161 19.03 10.39 2.95
N HIS A 162 19.96 10.64 2.02
CA HIS A 162 20.86 9.64 1.51
C HIS A 162 22.11 9.51 2.38
N PHE A 163 22.55 8.28 2.58
CA PHE A 163 23.82 8.01 3.22
C PHE A 163 24.96 8.20 2.19
N LYS A 164 26.04 8.85 2.59
CA LYS A 164 27.11 9.26 1.67
C LYS A 164 27.98 8.09 1.19
N GLU A 165 28.13 7.07 2.02
CA GLU A 165 28.93 5.89 1.71
C GLU A 165 28.14 4.89 0.86
N LYS A 166 28.82 4.10 0.05
CA LYS A 166 28.18 3.09 -0.80
C LYS A 166 27.39 2.06 0.00
N ARG A 167 27.86 1.71 1.19
CA ARG A 167 27.21 0.72 2.07
C ARG A 167 27.08 1.25 3.48
N TYR A 168 25.90 1.07 4.05
CA TYR A 168 25.66 1.38 5.46
C TYR A 168 26.38 0.35 6.35
N PRO A 169 27.10 0.76 7.41
CA PRO A 169 27.73 -0.15 8.36
C PRO A 169 26.68 -1.03 9.02
N ALA A 170 26.86 -2.35 8.96
CA ALA A 170 25.92 -3.29 9.56
C ALA A 170 26.64 -4.56 10.01
N THR A 171 26.23 -5.10 11.15
CA THR A 171 26.67 -6.39 11.68
C THR A 171 25.72 -7.49 11.29
N ASN A 172 26.28 -8.68 11.02
CA ASN A 172 25.45 -9.86 10.79
C ASN A 172 24.68 -10.20 12.05
N VAL A 173 23.39 -10.43 11.88
CA VAL A 173 22.50 -10.94 12.94
C VAL A 173 21.84 -12.23 12.50
N ASP A 174 21.42 -13.07 13.43
CA ASP A 174 20.51 -14.16 13.09
C ASP A 174 19.16 -13.53 12.73
N SER A 175 18.83 -13.56 11.44
CA SER A 175 17.61 -12.94 10.93
C SER A 175 16.34 -13.47 11.59
N ARG A 176 16.36 -14.72 12.07
CA ARG A 176 15.23 -15.34 12.79
C ARG A 176 15.00 -14.72 14.17
N MET A 177 16.03 -14.12 14.74
CA MET A 177 15.94 -13.42 16.04
C MET A 177 15.63 -11.94 15.91
N SER A 178 15.56 -11.43 14.69
CA SER A 178 15.24 -10.02 14.43
C SER A 178 13.74 -9.77 14.56
N PRO A 179 13.31 -8.77 15.35
CA PRO A 179 11.88 -8.46 15.51
C PRO A 179 11.22 -7.87 14.26
N ILE A 180 12.00 -7.62 13.20
CA ILE A 180 11.53 -7.05 11.93
C ILE A 180 11.61 -8.05 10.77
N VAL A 181 11.81 -9.34 11.06
CA VAL A 181 11.89 -10.43 10.09
C VAL A 181 10.86 -11.49 10.42
N PHE A 182 10.06 -11.84 9.42
CA PHE A 182 8.97 -12.82 9.52
C PHE A 182 9.19 -13.92 8.48
N PRO A 183 9.91 -15.01 8.86
CA PRO A 183 10.23 -16.08 7.93
C PRO A 183 8.98 -16.80 7.43
N TRP A 184 8.81 -16.88 6.12
CA TRP A 184 7.63 -17.52 5.52
C TRP A 184 7.33 -18.91 6.06
N ALA A 185 8.36 -19.74 6.29
CA ALA A 185 8.18 -21.09 6.82
C ALA A 185 7.46 -21.09 8.19
N GLU A 186 7.78 -20.14 9.06
CA GLU A 186 7.17 -20.01 10.38
C GLU A 186 5.74 -19.47 10.29
N MET A 187 5.54 -18.47 9.45
CA MET A 187 4.21 -17.91 9.18
C MET A 187 3.27 -18.95 8.60
N LYS A 188 3.74 -19.69 7.58
CA LYS A 188 2.99 -20.81 7.00
C LYS A 188 2.65 -21.89 8.03
N ALA A 189 3.61 -22.31 8.85
CA ALA A 189 3.37 -23.30 9.89
C ALA A 189 2.33 -22.84 10.92
N SER A 190 2.28 -21.56 11.24
CA SER A 190 1.24 -21.00 12.11
C SER A 190 -0.14 -21.00 11.47
N LEU A 191 -0.24 -20.59 10.21
CA LEU A 191 -1.48 -20.64 9.44
C LEU A 191 -2.01 -22.06 9.21
N ASP A 192 -1.11 -23.03 9.05
CA ASP A 192 -1.48 -24.43 8.85
C ASP A 192 -2.02 -25.09 10.14
N ARG A 193 -1.61 -24.60 11.31
CA ARG A 193 -2.13 -25.07 12.61
C ARG A 193 -3.54 -24.56 12.91
N GLU A 194 -3.83 -23.33 12.50
CA GLU A 194 -5.12 -22.69 12.74
C GLU A 194 -5.69 -22.15 11.42
N PRO A 195 -6.32 -23.00 10.59
CA PRO A 195 -6.92 -22.58 9.33
C PRO A 195 -7.97 -21.49 9.56
N GLY A 196 -7.85 -20.38 8.84
CA GLY A 196 -8.70 -19.20 9.01
C GLY A 196 -8.18 -18.20 10.04
N ALA A 197 -7.07 -18.50 10.72
CA ALA A 197 -6.37 -17.54 11.57
C ALA A 197 -5.59 -16.53 10.73
N TRP A 198 -5.37 -15.37 11.34
CA TRP A 198 -4.50 -14.31 10.83
C TRP A 198 -3.22 -14.32 11.66
N VAL A 199 -2.09 -14.23 10.99
CA VAL A 199 -0.83 -13.91 11.66
C VAL A 199 -0.52 -12.46 11.32
N ALA A 200 -0.66 -11.59 12.31
CA ALA A 200 -0.39 -10.17 12.18
C ALA A 200 1.06 -9.85 12.57
N GLU A 201 1.69 -8.99 11.77
CA GLU A 201 2.94 -8.32 12.09
C GLU A 201 2.58 -6.92 12.57
N GLU A 202 2.53 -6.69 13.88
CA GLU A 202 2.20 -5.37 14.42
C GLU A 202 3.38 -4.40 14.30
N TYR A 203 3.23 -3.40 13.43
CA TYR A 203 4.05 -2.20 13.42
C TYR A 203 3.20 -0.95 13.65
N ARG A 204 3.75 0.02 14.36
CA ARG A 204 3.04 1.24 14.80
C ARG A 204 2.35 2.08 13.71
N LYS A 205 2.60 1.83 12.43
CA LYS A 205 2.04 2.61 11.32
C LYS A 205 1.49 1.77 10.17
N PHE A 206 1.77 0.47 10.18
CA PHE A 206 1.52 -0.41 9.05
C PHE A 206 1.38 -1.83 9.54
N ASP A 207 0.34 -2.53 9.17
CA ASP A 207 0.18 -3.94 9.47
C ASP A 207 0.51 -4.78 8.24
N GLY A 208 1.45 -5.73 8.37
CA GLY A 208 1.65 -6.82 7.45
C GLY A 208 0.94 -8.05 7.99
N ASN A 209 0.14 -8.69 7.17
CA ASN A 209 -0.69 -9.80 7.59
C ASN A 209 -0.58 -10.97 6.62
N TYR A 210 -0.59 -12.18 7.18
CA TYR A 210 -0.69 -13.41 6.40
C TYR A 210 -2.07 -14.03 6.60
N GLU A 211 -2.68 -14.50 5.53
CA GLU A 211 -4.00 -15.12 5.55
C GLU A 211 -3.97 -16.42 4.76
N ARG A 212 -4.59 -17.48 5.32
CA ARG A 212 -4.84 -18.74 4.63
C ARG A 212 -6.34 -18.94 4.47
N ILE A 213 -6.76 -19.34 3.27
CA ILE A 213 -8.14 -19.76 2.98
C ILE A 213 -8.08 -21.16 2.41
N ASP A 214 -8.77 -22.10 3.01
CA ASP A 214 -8.81 -23.49 2.58
C ASP A 214 -9.46 -23.66 1.20
N ALA A 215 -9.08 -24.71 0.49
CA ALA A 215 -9.60 -25.05 -0.82
C ALA A 215 -11.14 -25.00 -0.87
N GLY A 216 -11.68 -24.26 -1.82
CA GLY A 216 -13.12 -24.09 -2.00
C GLY A 216 -13.85 -23.30 -0.91
N LYS A 217 -13.12 -22.68 0.00
CA LYS A 217 -13.67 -21.81 1.05
C LYS A 217 -13.52 -20.32 0.69
N SER A 218 -14.10 -19.49 1.52
CA SER A 218 -14.01 -18.03 1.41
C SER A 218 -13.71 -17.39 2.75
N SER A 219 -13.11 -16.20 2.70
CA SER A 219 -12.99 -15.34 3.87
C SER A 219 -14.35 -14.84 4.35
N GLU A 220 -14.39 -14.22 5.53
CA GLU A 220 -15.52 -13.38 5.89
C GLU A 220 -15.65 -12.18 4.92
N THR A 221 -16.89 -11.69 4.76
CA THR A 221 -17.14 -10.43 4.08
C THR A 221 -16.69 -9.27 4.98
N ARG A 222 -15.90 -8.35 4.43
CA ARG A 222 -15.34 -7.19 5.13
C ARG A 222 -15.70 -5.89 4.43
N ARG A 223 -15.83 -4.82 5.20
CA ARG A 223 -15.95 -3.44 4.72
C ARG A 223 -15.45 -2.50 5.81
N GLU A 224 -14.35 -1.84 5.54
CA GLU A 224 -13.63 -1.02 6.51
C GLU A 224 -13.11 0.26 5.86
N THR A 225 -12.79 1.27 6.68
CA THR A 225 -12.17 2.50 6.19
C THR A 225 -10.69 2.36 5.86
N THR A 226 -10.12 1.19 6.09
CA THR A 226 -8.74 0.84 5.71
C THR A 226 -8.64 0.50 4.23
N SER A 227 -7.45 0.67 3.69
CA SER A 227 -7.07 0.20 2.36
C SER A 227 -6.05 -0.93 2.49
N CYS A 228 -6.10 -1.91 1.59
CA CYS A 228 -5.19 -3.05 1.59
C CYS A 228 -4.55 -3.27 0.24
N VAL A 229 -3.31 -3.75 0.25
CA VAL A 229 -2.63 -4.32 -0.92
C VAL A 229 -2.31 -5.77 -0.61
N TYR A 230 -2.76 -6.67 -1.46
CA TYR A 230 -2.55 -8.11 -1.37
C TYR A 230 -1.49 -8.59 -2.35
N HIS A 231 -0.73 -9.59 -1.93
CA HIS A 231 0.13 -10.42 -2.76
C HIS A 231 -0.26 -11.88 -2.60
N VAL A 232 -0.41 -12.60 -3.71
CA VAL A 232 -0.75 -14.02 -3.72
C VAL A 232 0.53 -14.85 -3.60
N ILE A 233 0.80 -15.40 -2.42
CA ILE A 233 2.00 -16.21 -2.16
C ILE A 233 1.88 -17.55 -2.89
N SER A 234 0.72 -18.21 -2.79
CA SER A 234 0.44 -19.45 -3.51
C SER A 234 -1.04 -19.71 -3.65
N GLY A 235 -1.40 -20.54 -4.65
CA GLY A 235 -2.76 -20.89 -4.99
C GLY A 235 -3.44 -19.91 -5.94
N ASN A 236 -4.68 -20.22 -6.30
CA ASN A 236 -5.50 -19.47 -7.24
C ASN A 236 -6.87 -19.18 -6.61
N GLY A 237 -7.49 -18.09 -7.07
CA GLY A 237 -8.82 -17.74 -6.59
C GLY A 237 -9.31 -16.40 -7.16
N HIS A 238 -10.27 -15.82 -6.48
CA HIS A 238 -10.77 -14.50 -6.85
C HIS A 238 -11.25 -13.70 -5.64
N SER A 239 -11.34 -12.40 -5.83
CA SER A 239 -11.96 -11.48 -4.88
C SER A 239 -13.21 -10.88 -5.50
N MET A 240 -14.30 -10.82 -4.74
CA MET A 240 -15.41 -9.94 -5.05
C MET A 240 -15.18 -8.63 -4.29
N VAL A 241 -15.05 -7.51 -5.01
CA VAL A 241 -14.78 -6.20 -4.41
C VAL A 241 -15.80 -5.20 -4.95
N GLY A 242 -16.81 -4.88 -4.14
CA GLY A 242 -18.04 -4.26 -4.63
C GLY A 242 -18.73 -5.18 -5.63
N GLU A 243 -18.93 -4.69 -6.86
CA GLU A 243 -19.50 -5.48 -7.97
C GLU A 243 -18.41 -6.09 -8.88
N GLN A 244 -17.14 -5.81 -8.62
CA GLN A 244 -16.03 -6.22 -9.46
C GLN A 244 -15.48 -7.57 -8.98
N LYS A 245 -15.30 -8.51 -9.91
CA LYS A 245 -14.57 -9.76 -9.71
C LYS A 245 -13.12 -9.59 -10.16
N LEU A 246 -12.18 -9.82 -9.26
CA LEU A 246 -10.75 -9.85 -9.53
C LEU A 246 -10.27 -11.30 -9.42
N GLU A 247 -9.99 -11.94 -10.54
CA GLU A 247 -9.39 -13.29 -10.57
C GLU A 247 -7.87 -13.15 -10.45
N TRP A 248 -7.23 -13.93 -9.58
CA TRP A 248 -5.81 -13.88 -9.32
C TRP A 248 -5.21 -15.27 -9.16
N LYS A 249 -3.91 -15.34 -9.37
CA LYS A 249 -3.08 -16.53 -9.18
C LYS A 249 -1.79 -16.20 -8.45
N GLN A 250 -1.01 -17.22 -8.12
CA GLN A 250 0.29 -17.06 -7.49
C GLN A 250 1.13 -15.97 -8.17
N GLY A 251 1.74 -15.11 -7.36
CA GLY A 251 2.56 -13.97 -7.78
C GLY A 251 1.79 -12.68 -7.99
N ASP A 252 0.50 -12.72 -8.30
CA ASP A 252 -0.30 -11.52 -8.57
C ASP A 252 -0.43 -10.61 -7.33
N MET A 253 -0.62 -9.31 -7.60
CA MET A 253 -0.91 -8.31 -6.59
C MET A 253 -2.21 -7.60 -6.92
N PHE A 254 -3.04 -7.35 -5.90
CA PHE A 254 -4.28 -6.60 -6.07
C PHE A 254 -4.51 -5.65 -4.90
N CYS A 255 -5.35 -4.65 -5.10
CA CYS A 255 -5.69 -3.70 -4.05
C CYS A 255 -7.18 -3.63 -3.78
N ILE A 256 -7.50 -3.37 -2.53
CA ILE A 256 -8.85 -3.10 -2.04
C ILE A 256 -8.81 -1.71 -1.41
N PRO A 257 -9.37 -0.69 -2.09
CA PRO A 257 -9.44 0.65 -1.51
C PRO A 257 -10.43 0.73 -0.35
N SER A 258 -10.29 1.77 0.46
CA SER A 258 -11.14 2.07 1.60
C SER A 258 -12.64 1.91 1.28
N TRP A 259 -13.40 1.38 2.23
CA TRP A 259 -14.85 1.26 2.22
C TRP A 259 -15.47 0.39 1.12
N TYR A 260 -14.66 -0.31 0.31
CA TYR A 260 -15.20 -1.36 -0.56
C TYR A 260 -15.57 -2.59 0.27
N ARG A 261 -16.78 -3.12 0.04
CA ARG A 261 -17.15 -4.43 0.58
C ARG A 261 -16.43 -5.49 -0.23
N TYR A 262 -15.75 -6.43 0.43
CA TYR A 262 -15.02 -7.47 -0.26
C TYR A 262 -15.06 -8.82 0.44
N GLN A 263 -14.84 -9.86 -0.34
CA GLN A 263 -14.69 -11.23 0.10
C GLN A 263 -13.71 -11.95 -0.83
N LEU A 264 -12.87 -12.81 -0.25
CA LEU A 264 -11.86 -13.59 -0.96
C LEU A 264 -12.32 -15.04 -1.06
N PHE A 265 -12.05 -15.68 -2.20
CA PHE A 265 -12.46 -17.05 -2.49
C PHE A 265 -11.28 -17.85 -3.00
N ALA A 266 -11.00 -18.99 -2.36
CA ALA A 266 -10.03 -19.96 -2.85
C ALA A 266 -10.67 -20.90 -3.88
N ASP A 267 -9.93 -21.25 -4.92
CA ASP A 267 -10.34 -22.30 -5.85
C ASP A 267 -10.42 -23.66 -5.14
N LYS A 268 -11.13 -24.61 -5.74
CA LYS A 268 -11.37 -25.92 -5.15
C LYS A 268 -10.13 -26.83 -5.14
N SER A 269 -9.10 -26.48 -5.89
CA SER A 269 -7.91 -27.33 -6.11
C SER A 269 -6.96 -27.34 -4.92
N GLU A 270 -6.80 -26.20 -4.25
CA GLU A 270 -5.80 -26.02 -3.17
C GLU A 270 -6.16 -24.88 -2.25
N ALA A 271 -5.56 -24.87 -1.05
CA ALA A 271 -5.60 -23.73 -0.16
C ALA A 271 -4.76 -22.58 -0.71
N ILE A 272 -5.21 -21.35 -0.48
CA ILE A 272 -4.46 -20.15 -0.85
C ILE A 272 -3.76 -19.56 0.36
N TYR A 273 -2.61 -18.95 0.09
CA TYR A 273 -1.86 -18.16 1.06
C TYR A 273 -1.65 -16.77 0.49
N LEU A 274 -2.05 -15.79 1.26
CA LEU A 274 -1.99 -14.37 0.91
C LEU A 274 -1.11 -13.64 1.91
N TYR A 275 -0.36 -12.68 1.43
CA TYR A 275 0.22 -11.61 2.22
C TYR A 275 -0.51 -10.33 1.90
N HIS A 276 -0.85 -9.53 2.89
CA HIS A 276 -1.32 -8.19 2.64
C HIS A 276 -0.75 -7.20 3.65
N PHE A 277 -0.73 -5.97 3.26
CA PHE A 277 -0.45 -4.85 4.14
C PHE A 277 -1.53 -3.79 4.00
N ASP A 278 -1.76 -3.06 5.07
CA ASP A 278 -2.82 -2.07 5.15
C ASP A 278 -2.41 -0.82 5.94
N ASP A 279 -3.25 0.20 5.91
CA ASP A 279 -3.06 1.48 6.60
C ASP A 279 -3.84 1.56 7.94
N LYS A 280 -4.34 0.43 8.44
CA LYS A 280 -5.18 0.38 9.64
C LYS A 280 -4.55 1.09 10.85
N PRO A 281 -3.26 0.88 11.18
CA PRO A 281 -2.68 1.51 12.37
C PRO A 281 -2.74 3.03 12.35
N ILE A 282 -2.52 3.66 11.20
CA ILE A 282 -2.63 5.12 11.10
C ILE A 282 -4.07 5.58 11.09
N ILE A 283 -4.95 4.85 10.40
CA ILE A 283 -6.39 5.15 10.37
C ILE A 283 -7.01 5.05 11.78
N GLU A 284 -6.58 4.08 12.59
CA GLU A 284 -6.98 3.95 13.99
C GLU A 284 -6.39 5.07 14.86
N ALA A 285 -5.09 5.35 14.71
CA ALA A 285 -4.42 6.40 15.48
C ALA A 285 -5.03 7.79 15.24
N LEU A 286 -5.58 8.04 14.04
CA LEU A 286 -6.29 9.28 13.70
C LEU A 286 -7.77 9.25 14.10
N GLY A 287 -8.28 8.15 14.64
CA GLY A 287 -9.68 7.99 15.01
C GLY A 287 -10.63 7.87 13.80
N PHE A 288 -10.10 7.51 12.63
CA PHE A 288 -10.87 7.40 11.38
C PHE A 288 -11.36 5.98 11.09
N TYR A 289 -10.95 5.00 11.89
CA TYR A 289 -11.33 3.62 11.66
C TYR A 289 -12.84 3.41 11.87
N ARG A 290 -13.47 2.82 10.87
CA ARG A 290 -14.87 2.36 10.89
C ARG A 290 -14.96 1.02 10.19
N ASN A 291 -15.86 0.16 10.62
CA ASN A 291 -16.24 -1.04 9.91
C ASN A 291 -17.75 -1.23 9.91
N GLU A 292 -18.29 -1.94 8.93
CA GLU A 292 -19.73 -2.11 8.74
C GLU A 292 -20.42 -2.82 9.92
N LYS A 293 -19.70 -3.69 10.66
CA LYS A 293 -20.24 -4.40 11.81
C LYS A 293 -20.48 -3.47 13.00
N THR A 294 -19.64 -2.45 13.17
CA THR A 294 -19.75 -1.48 14.28
C THR A 294 -20.72 -0.36 13.97
N GLU A 295 -20.84 0.09 12.73
CA GLU A 295 -21.76 1.18 12.36
C GLU A 295 -23.23 0.81 12.49
N LYS A 296 -23.62 -0.46 12.32
CA LYS A 296 -24.99 -0.92 12.55
C LYS A 296 -25.48 -0.76 13.99
N LYS A 297 -24.59 -0.41 14.93
CA LYS A 297 -24.94 -0.17 16.35
C LYS A 297 -25.14 1.31 16.68
N VAL A 298 -24.89 2.23 15.76
CA VAL A 298 -24.91 3.68 15.97
C VAL A 298 -26.09 4.37 15.23
N LEU A 299 -26.78 3.64 14.38
CA LEU A 299 -28.03 4.05 13.71
C LEU A 299 -29.20 3.26 14.26
#